data_ad7cf1a7f7425080a8ff44aad5b56894
#
_entry.id   ad7cf1a7f7425080a8ff44aad5b56894
#
_cell.length_a   1.000
_cell.length_b   1.000
_cell.length_c   1.000
_cell.angle_alpha   90.00
_cell.angle_beta   90.00
_cell.angle_gamma   90.00
#
_symmetry.space_group_name_H-M   'P 1'
#
loop_
_entity.id
_entity.type
_entity.pdbx_description
1 polymer ?
#
loop_
_entity_poly.entity_id
_entity_poly.type
_entity_poly.pdbx_seq_one_letter_code
_entity_poly.pdbx_strand_id
1 'polypeptide(L)'
;MSVNYKKLFEILNSRNLSISRLSDDLNISSATRAKFKKNEYVSLQTLESICRYLSVSVNEIVSFETVENPSLLYKRLKEEMVHKIKGGIYHETQILLTYNSNHIEGSRLTPDQTRYIFETNTIGLDKDTTVNIDDVIETQNHFKCIDYMIKSSLEPLSEDLIKDLHRILKSGTSDAKLEWFNVGEYKLRPNVVGGSKTTKPSDVSVAMASLIGKYENKKTFSFEDIIEFHYNFEIIHPFQDGNGRVGRLIAFKECLRHGIVPFTIDESIKLFYYRGLKEWENEKGFLLETCLTGQDKYKKLMDLFEINYS
;
A
#
# COMPACT_ATOMS: atom_id res chain seq x y z
N MET A 1 1.61 -19.89 3.85
CA MET A 1 2.60 -20.15 2.80
C MET A 1 2.03 -19.63 1.49
N SER A 2 2.73 -18.73 0.82
CA SER A 2 2.43 -18.31 -0.56
C SER A 2 3.49 -18.89 -1.48
N VAL A 3 3.07 -19.26 -2.69
CA VAL A 3 4.01 -19.68 -3.72
C VAL A 3 4.70 -18.44 -4.30
N ASN A 4 6.01 -18.53 -4.58
CA ASN A 4 6.76 -17.45 -5.21
C ASN A 4 7.58 -18.00 -6.37
N TYR A 5 7.52 -17.33 -7.53
CA TYR A 5 8.19 -17.72 -8.76
C TYR A 5 9.37 -16.79 -9.13
N LYS A 6 9.87 -15.96 -8.21
CA LYS A 6 11.01 -15.06 -8.45
C LYS A 6 12.20 -15.82 -9.04
N LYS A 7 12.52 -16.98 -8.49
CA LYS A 7 13.60 -17.85 -8.99
C LYS A 7 13.41 -18.27 -10.45
N LEU A 8 12.16 -18.58 -10.85
CA LEU A 8 11.85 -18.89 -12.26
C LEU A 8 12.19 -17.72 -13.16
N PHE A 9 11.77 -16.50 -12.79
CA PHE A 9 12.07 -15.30 -13.58
C PHE A 9 13.57 -14.97 -13.63
N GLU A 10 14.31 -15.20 -12.55
CA GLU A 10 15.78 -15.05 -12.51
C GLU A 10 16.46 -16.02 -13.48
N ILE A 11 16.04 -17.29 -13.52
CA ILE A 11 16.57 -18.29 -14.49
C ILE A 11 16.21 -17.91 -15.92
N LEU A 12 14.97 -17.49 -16.17
CA LEU A 12 14.56 -17.04 -17.50
C LEU A 12 15.38 -15.85 -17.98
N ASN A 13 15.59 -14.85 -17.13
CA ASN A 13 16.40 -13.67 -17.43
C ASN A 13 17.87 -14.05 -17.72
N SER A 14 18.47 -14.93 -16.91
CA SER A 14 19.85 -15.40 -17.11
C SER A 14 20.05 -16.15 -18.42
N ARG A 15 18.98 -16.75 -18.97
CA ARG A 15 18.99 -17.50 -20.24
C ARG A 15 18.44 -16.70 -21.42
N ASN A 16 18.17 -15.39 -21.24
CA ASN A 16 17.55 -14.53 -22.26
C ASN A 16 16.20 -15.09 -22.78
N LEU A 17 15.43 -15.74 -21.93
CA LEU A 17 14.11 -16.29 -22.22
C LEU A 17 13.02 -15.43 -21.58
N SER A 18 11.94 -15.19 -22.30
CA SER A 18 10.73 -14.57 -21.72
C SER A 18 9.75 -15.62 -21.24
N ILE A 19 8.95 -15.28 -20.23
CA ILE A 19 7.85 -16.15 -19.77
C ILE A 19 6.82 -16.41 -20.89
N SER A 20 6.66 -15.48 -21.84
CA SER A 20 5.80 -15.66 -23.02
C SER A 20 6.33 -16.78 -23.90
N ARG A 21 7.60 -16.72 -24.27
CA ARG A 21 8.24 -17.77 -25.12
C ARG A 21 8.20 -19.13 -24.44
N LEU A 22 8.55 -19.20 -23.15
CA LEU A 22 8.43 -20.44 -22.39
C LEU A 22 7.00 -21.00 -22.42
N SER A 23 6.00 -20.13 -22.27
CA SER A 23 4.58 -20.53 -22.30
C SER A 23 4.15 -21.04 -23.66
N ASP A 24 4.60 -20.40 -24.72
CA ASP A 24 4.28 -20.79 -26.10
C ASP A 24 4.94 -22.14 -26.43
N ASP A 25 6.22 -22.35 -26.07
CA ASP A 25 6.95 -23.60 -26.28
C ASP A 25 6.35 -24.79 -25.53
N LEU A 26 5.72 -24.55 -24.37
CA LEU A 26 5.10 -25.56 -23.52
C LEU A 26 3.56 -25.64 -23.61
N ASN A 27 2.95 -24.89 -24.53
CA ASN A 27 1.50 -24.78 -24.67
C ASN A 27 0.78 -24.39 -23.36
N ILE A 28 1.40 -23.51 -22.56
CA ILE A 28 0.81 -22.98 -21.31
C ILE A 28 -0.15 -21.83 -21.66
N SER A 29 -1.39 -21.93 -21.16
CA SER A 29 -2.41 -20.92 -21.45
C SER A 29 -2.03 -19.53 -20.93
N SER A 30 -2.56 -18.47 -21.57
CA SER A 30 -2.36 -17.10 -21.12
C SER A 30 -2.86 -16.85 -19.68
N ALA A 31 -3.93 -17.55 -19.29
CA ALA A 31 -4.44 -17.50 -17.91
C ALA A 31 -3.44 -18.10 -16.91
N THR A 32 -2.83 -19.24 -17.22
CA THR A 32 -1.79 -19.87 -16.38
C THR A 32 -0.51 -19.02 -16.36
N ARG A 33 -0.14 -18.41 -17.48
CA ARG A 33 0.98 -17.47 -17.55
C ARG A 33 0.80 -16.25 -16.63
N ALA A 34 -0.43 -15.72 -16.56
CA ALA A 34 -0.73 -14.60 -15.67
C ALA A 34 -0.56 -14.99 -14.19
N LYS A 35 -0.83 -16.25 -13.82
CA LYS A 35 -0.65 -16.76 -12.46
C LYS A 35 0.80 -16.70 -11.98
N PHE A 36 1.78 -16.97 -12.85
CA PHE A 36 3.20 -16.85 -12.49
C PHE A 36 3.56 -15.42 -12.06
N LYS A 37 3.06 -14.40 -12.80
CA LYS A 37 3.30 -13.00 -12.46
C LYS A 37 2.62 -12.57 -11.15
N LYS A 38 1.52 -13.23 -10.78
CA LYS A 38 0.74 -12.93 -9.58
C LYS A 38 1.08 -13.83 -8.39
N ASN A 39 2.09 -14.70 -8.51
CA ASN A 39 2.41 -15.71 -7.49
C ASN A 39 1.19 -16.55 -7.09
N GLU A 40 0.32 -16.91 -8.04
CA GLU A 40 -0.83 -17.77 -7.84
C GLU A 40 -0.46 -19.23 -8.14
N TYR A 41 -1.16 -20.18 -7.48
CA TYR A 41 -0.89 -21.60 -7.68
C TYR A 41 -1.18 -22.05 -9.12
N VAL A 42 -0.23 -22.79 -9.67
CA VAL A 42 -0.35 -23.52 -10.94
C VAL A 42 -0.34 -25.02 -10.68
N SER A 43 -0.71 -25.84 -11.67
CA SER A 43 -0.70 -27.30 -11.51
C SER A 43 0.73 -27.85 -11.38
N LEU A 44 0.91 -28.93 -10.64
CA LEU A 44 2.19 -29.64 -10.57
C LEU A 44 2.69 -30.08 -11.95
N GLN A 45 1.77 -30.47 -12.84
CA GLN A 45 2.08 -30.85 -14.22
C GLN A 45 2.72 -29.66 -14.99
N THR A 46 2.22 -28.46 -14.78
CA THR A 46 2.82 -27.26 -15.38
C THR A 46 4.23 -27.03 -14.86
N LEU A 47 4.43 -27.17 -13.54
CA LEU A 47 5.77 -27.04 -12.94
C LEU A 47 6.73 -28.11 -13.45
N GLU A 48 6.29 -29.36 -13.54
CA GLU A 48 7.08 -30.47 -14.07
C GLU A 48 7.54 -30.18 -15.52
N SER A 49 6.64 -29.71 -16.37
CA SER A 49 6.96 -29.37 -17.75
C SER A 49 8.01 -28.28 -17.84
N ILE A 50 7.91 -27.24 -17.00
CA ILE A 50 8.89 -26.17 -16.91
C ILE A 50 10.24 -26.69 -16.40
N CYS A 51 10.26 -27.51 -15.36
CA CYS A 51 11.47 -28.12 -14.83
C CYS A 51 12.20 -28.94 -15.88
N ARG A 52 11.48 -29.76 -16.65
CA ARG A 52 12.05 -30.56 -17.75
C ARG A 52 12.61 -29.67 -18.87
N TYR A 53 11.88 -28.64 -19.28
CA TYR A 53 12.31 -27.70 -20.33
C TYR A 53 13.57 -26.94 -19.94
N LEU A 54 13.63 -26.47 -18.71
CA LEU A 54 14.77 -25.70 -18.19
C LEU A 54 15.88 -26.61 -17.62
N SER A 55 15.69 -27.95 -17.53
CA SER A 55 16.62 -28.88 -16.88
C SER A 55 17.00 -28.47 -15.45
N VAL A 56 16.02 -28.12 -14.65
CA VAL A 56 16.15 -27.67 -13.25
C VAL A 56 15.18 -28.43 -12.34
N SER A 57 15.45 -28.41 -11.04
CA SER A 57 14.53 -28.96 -10.04
C SER A 57 13.43 -27.95 -9.65
N VAL A 58 12.35 -28.44 -9.04
CA VAL A 58 11.24 -27.58 -8.63
C VAL A 58 11.66 -26.50 -7.61
N ASN A 59 12.62 -26.80 -6.72
CA ASN A 59 13.12 -25.85 -5.71
C ASN A 59 13.93 -24.71 -6.33
N GLU A 60 14.40 -24.86 -7.58
CA GLU A 60 15.11 -23.83 -8.32
C GLU A 60 14.16 -22.87 -9.03
N ILE A 61 12.89 -23.24 -9.23
CA ILE A 61 11.90 -22.39 -9.89
C ILE A 61 10.77 -21.93 -8.95
N VAL A 62 10.56 -22.65 -7.83
CA VAL A 62 9.52 -22.33 -6.85
C VAL A 62 10.16 -22.16 -5.49
N SER A 63 9.74 -21.13 -4.76
CA SER A 63 9.93 -21.05 -3.32
C SER A 63 8.59 -20.87 -2.63
N PHE A 64 8.48 -21.39 -1.43
CA PHE A 64 7.35 -21.09 -0.56
C PHE A 64 7.84 -20.09 0.47
N GLU A 65 7.33 -18.88 0.38
CA GLU A 65 7.54 -17.94 1.45
C GLU A 65 6.70 -18.41 2.64
N THR A 66 7.38 -18.92 3.66
CA THR A 66 6.80 -18.97 4.99
C THR A 66 6.70 -17.53 5.43
N VAL A 67 5.55 -16.90 5.23
CA VAL A 67 5.24 -15.71 6.01
C VAL A 67 5.34 -16.17 7.46
N GLU A 68 6.37 -15.71 8.13
CA GLU A 68 6.50 -15.89 9.56
C GLU A 68 5.17 -15.46 10.14
N ASN A 69 4.50 -16.36 10.76
CA ASN A 69 3.15 -16.35 11.31
C ASN A 69 2.50 -14.94 11.32
N PRO A 70 1.60 -14.61 10.37
CA PRO A 70 1.11 -13.24 10.24
C PRO A 70 0.58 -12.73 11.59
N SER A 71 0.80 -11.48 11.91
CA SER A 71 0.43 -10.89 13.18
C SER A 71 -1.05 -11.12 13.52
N LEU A 72 -1.38 -11.14 14.80
CA LEU A 72 -2.77 -11.27 15.26
C LEU A 72 -3.64 -10.15 14.70
N LEU A 73 -3.10 -8.93 14.63
CA LEU A 73 -3.77 -7.79 14.04
C LEU A 73 -4.16 -8.06 12.57
N TYR A 74 -3.20 -8.48 11.73
CA TYR A 74 -3.50 -8.78 10.32
C TYR A 74 -4.58 -9.86 10.18
N LYS A 75 -4.48 -10.94 10.97
CA LYS A 75 -5.47 -12.03 10.93
C LYS A 75 -6.87 -11.52 11.28
N ARG A 76 -6.98 -10.71 12.33
CA ARG A 76 -8.24 -10.15 12.78
C ARG A 76 -8.82 -9.17 11.76
N LEU A 77 -8.02 -8.23 11.24
CA LEU A 77 -8.45 -7.29 10.19
C LEU A 77 -8.97 -8.02 8.95
N LYS A 78 -8.24 -9.06 8.50
CA LYS A 78 -8.63 -9.86 7.33
C LYS A 78 -9.91 -10.65 7.56
N GLU A 79 -10.04 -11.30 8.71
CA GLU A 79 -11.24 -12.05 9.11
C GLU A 79 -12.47 -11.16 9.12
N GLU A 80 -12.38 -10.02 9.84
CA GLU A 80 -13.49 -9.08 9.98
C GLU A 80 -13.87 -8.43 8.64
N MET A 81 -12.89 -8.12 7.79
CA MET A 81 -13.12 -7.62 6.43
C MET A 81 -13.90 -8.64 5.59
N VAL A 82 -13.47 -9.91 5.59
CA VAL A 82 -14.09 -10.98 4.78
C VAL A 82 -15.53 -11.24 5.23
N HIS A 83 -15.76 -11.27 6.53
CA HIS A 83 -17.08 -11.54 7.12
C HIS A 83 -17.93 -10.29 7.32
N LYS A 84 -17.42 -9.10 6.94
CA LYS A 84 -18.11 -7.81 7.08
C LYS A 84 -18.60 -7.56 8.51
N ILE A 85 -17.77 -7.86 9.50
CA ILE A 85 -18.09 -7.71 10.91
C ILE A 85 -18.19 -6.21 11.23
N LYS A 86 -19.32 -5.80 11.81
CA LYS A 86 -19.54 -4.42 12.28
C LYS A 86 -19.04 -4.24 13.71
N GLY A 87 -18.51 -3.05 14.02
CA GLY A 87 -18.07 -2.69 15.37
C GLY A 87 -16.80 -3.42 15.83
N GLY A 88 -16.06 -4.09 14.92
CA GLY A 88 -14.76 -4.69 15.21
C GLY A 88 -13.60 -3.75 14.87
N ILE A 89 -12.36 -4.23 15.07
CA ILE A 89 -11.17 -3.42 14.81
C ILE A 89 -11.03 -3.03 13.33
N TYR A 90 -11.45 -3.88 12.39
CA TYR A 90 -11.48 -3.52 10.97
C TYR A 90 -12.42 -2.33 10.73
N HIS A 91 -13.61 -2.35 11.31
CA HIS A 91 -14.59 -1.28 11.18
C HIS A 91 -14.02 0.06 11.70
N GLU A 92 -13.44 0.07 12.89
CA GLU A 92 -12.86 1.28 13.49
C GLU A 92 -11.59 1.72 12.73
N THR A 93 -10.78 0.78 12.23
CA THR A 93 -9.61 1.09 11.39
C THR A 93 -10.03 1.78 10.09
N GLN A 94 -11.10 1.31 9.44
CA GLN A 94 -11.64 1.94 8.23
C GLN A 94 -11.98 3.41 8.47
N ILE A 95 -12.71 3.69 9.54
CA ILE A 95 -13.15 5.05 9.85
C ILE A 95 -11.98 5.93 10.30
N LEU A 96 -11.18 5.45 11.25
CA LEU A 96 -10.05 6.18 11.83
C LEU A 96 -9.00 6.55 10.77
N LEU A 97 -8.56 5.57 9.98
CA LEU A 97 -7.51 5.77 8.99
C LEU A 97 -8.01 6.66 7.84
N THR A 98 -9.25 6.44 7.38
CA THR A 98 -9.82 7.23 6.30
C THR A 98 -10.04 8.68 6.72
N TYR A 99 -10.67 8.92 7.87
CA TYR A 99 -10.89 10.27 8.36
C TYR A 99 -9.57 11.02 8.51
N ASN A 100 -8.64 10.48 9.30
CA ASN A 100 -7.40 11.18 9.60
C ASN A 100 -6.56 11.41 8.33
N SER A 101 -6.43 10.41 7.47
CA SER A 101 -5.61 10.51 6.27
C SER A 101 -6.15 11.53 5.26
N ASN A 102 -7.47 11.62 5.08
CA ASN A 102 -8.09 12.62 4.21
C ASN A 102 -8.11 14.01 4.85
N HIS A 103 -8.33 14.09 6.17
CA HIS A 103 -8.34 15.37 6.90
C HIS A 103 -6.98 16.07 6.87
N ILE A 104 -5.88 15.33 6.96
CA ILE A 104 -4.52 15.85 6.78
C ILE A 104 -4.35 16.51 5.42
N GLU A 105 -4.94 15.96 4.38
CA GLU A 105 -4.87 16.46 3.00
C GLU A 105 -5.92 17.55 2.70
N GLY A 106 -6.69 17.97 3.69
CA GLY A 106 -7.61 19.12 3.59
C GLY A 106 -9.07 18.78 3.39
N SER A 107 -9.46 17.49 3.43
CA SER A 107 -10.89 17.12 3.45
C SER A 107 -11.59 17.76 4.64
N ARG A 108 -12.80 18.28 4.40
CA ARG A 108 -13.63 18.96 5.39
C ARG A 108 -14.71 18.04 5.99
N LEU A 109 -14.73 16.77 5.61
CA LEU A 109 -15.66 15.82 6.23
C LEU A 109 -15.34 15.65 7.72
N THR A 110 -16.40 15.54 8.52
CA THR A 110 -16.28 15.25 9.95
C THR A 110 -16.07 13.75 10.19
N PRO A 111 -15.62 13.34 11.41
CA PRO A 111 -15.55 11.92 11.77
C PRO A 111 -16.91 11.21 11.61
N ASP A 112 -18.00 11.85 12.01
CA ASP A 112 -19.36 11.29 11.91
C ASP A 112 -19.79 11.15 10.44
N GLN A 113 -19.50 12.14 9.60
CA GLN A 113 -19.78 12.04 8.17
C GLN A 113 -19.00 10.91 7.52
N THR A 114 -17.71 10.75 7.87
CA THR A 114 -16.89 9.63 7.40
C THR A 114 -17.49 8.29 7.85
N ARG A 115 -17.94 8.19 9.10
CA ARG A 115 -18.64 7.01 9.65
C ARG A 115 -19.93 6.72 8.90
N TYR A 116 -20.79 7.71 8.66
CA TYR A 116 -22.04 7.53 7.92
C TYR A 116 -21.80 7.06 6.49
N ILE A 117 -20.79 7.60 5.81
CA ILE A 117 -20.44 7.14 4.45
C ILE A 117 -20.04 5.66 4.49
N PHE A 118 -19.25 5.22 5.47
CA PHE A 118 -18.83 3.83 5.61
C PHE A 118 -19.99 2.89 5.95
N GLU A 119 -20.77 3.24 6.97
CA GLU A 119 -21.78 2.34 7.55
C GLU A 119 -23.06 2.28 6.73
N THR A 120 -23.48 3.40 6.15
CA THR A 120 -24.81 3.55 5.55
C THR A 120 -24.80 4.04 4.10
N ASN A 121 -23.62 4.38 3.57
CA ASN A 121 -23.47 5.00 2.27
C ASN A 121 -24.30 6.31 2.12
N THR A 122 -24.45 7.03 3.21
CA THR A 122 -25.14 8.33 3.28
C THR A 122 -24.24 9.39 3.89
N ILE A 123 -24.62 10.65 3.74
CA ILE A 123 -23.93 11.78 4.40
C ILE A 123 -24.98 12.66 5.09
N GLY A 124 -24.75 12.93 6.36
CA GLY A 124 -25.55 13.92 7.11
C GLY A 124 -25.06 15.33 6.82
N LEU A 125 -25.96 16.22 6.46
CA LEU A 125 -25.67 17.65 6.27
C LEU A 125 -26.53 18.47 7.23
N ASP A 126 -25.88 19.41 7.94
CA ASP A 126 -26.59 20.46 8.63
C ASP A 126 -27.15 21.49 7.64
N LYS A 127 -28.14 22.27 8.09
CA LYS A 127 -28.65 23.37 7.30
C LYS A 127 -27.50 24.32 6.92
N ASP A 128 -27.45 24.70 5.65
CA ASP A 128 -26.45 25.62 5.08
C ASP A 128 -25.01 25.07 4.98
N THR A 129 -24.81 23.76 5.21
CA THR A 129 -23.50 23.11 5.02
C THR A 129 -23.37 22.60 3.58
N THR A 130 -22.24 22.93 2.93
CA THR A 130 -21.86 22.36 1.64
C THR A 130 -20.73 21.38 1.81
N VAL A 131 -20.75 20.27 1.08
CA VAL A 131 -19.71 19.27 1.07
C VAL A 131 -19.11 19.19 -0.33
N ASN A 132 -17.78 19.12 -0.40
CA ASN A 132 -17.10 18.87 -1.66
C ASN A 132 -17.36 17.41 -2.09
N ILE A 133 -17.85 17.23 -3.32
CA ILE A 133 -18.14 15.92 -3.86
C ILE A 133 -16.88 15.06 -3.97
N ASP A 134 -15.74 15.65 -4.30
CA ASP A 134 -14.46 14.91 -4.36
C ASP A 134 -14.04 14.41 -2.97
N ASP A 135 -14.30 15.15 -1.88
CA ASP A 135 -14.05 14.65 -0.52
C ASP A 135 -14.85 13.37 -0.24
N VAL A 136 -16.11 13.30 -0.71
CA VAL A 136 -16.97 12.11 -0.56
C VAL A 136 -16.44 10.94 -1.39
N ILE A 137 -16.11 11.21 -2.66
CA ILE A 137 -15.57 10.19 -3.58
C ILE A 137 -14.25 9.64 -3.05
N GLU A 138 -13.32 10.51 -2.65
CA GLU A 138 -12.02 10.11 -2.12
C GLU A 138 -12.14 9.37 -0.79
N THR A 139 -13.12 9.72 0.06
CA THR A 139 -13.43 8.98 1.27
C THR A 139 -13.92 7.56 0.97
N GLN A 140 -14.85 7.39 0.05
CA GLN A 140 -15.31 6.07 -0.39
C GLN A 140 -14.17 5.25 -1.03
N ASN A 141 -13.33 5.90 -1.82
CA ASN A 141 -12.19 5.27 -2.45
C ASN A 141 -11.11 4.88 -1.44
N HIS A 142 -10.91 5.69 -0.40
CA HIS A 142 -9.94 5.37 0.66
C HIS A 142 -10.35 4.10 1.43
N PHE A 143 -11.63 3.86 1.69
CA PHE A 143 -12.11 2.58 2.23
C PHE A 143 -11.74 1.40 1.32
N LYS A 144 -11.91 1.55 0.01
CA LYS A 144 -11.50 0.52 -0.97
C LYS A 144 -9.98 0.32 -0.99
N CYS A 145 -9.22 1.40 -0.81
CA CYS A 145 -7.76 1.32 -0.67
C CYS A 145 -7.35 0.53 0.57
N ILE A 146 -8.03 0.71 1.72
CA ILE A 146 -7.77 -0.07 2.93
C ILE A 146 -8.09 -1.55 2.69
N ASP A 147 -9.20 -1.87 2.04
CA ASP A 147 -9.52 -3.25 1.67
C ASP A 147 -8.45 -3.87 0.76
N TYR A 148 -8.01 -3.13 -0.25
CA TYR A 148 -6.94 -3.57 -1.16
C TYR A 148 -5.62 -3.76 -0.40
N MET A 149 -5.27 -2.81 0.46
CA MET A 149 -4.09 -2.84 1.31
C MET A 149 -4.09 -4.07 2.24
N ILE A 150 -5.21 -4.38 2.92
CA ILE A 150 -5.30 -5.57 3.79
C ILE A 150 -5.17 -6.86 2.96
N LYS A 151 -5.81 -6.94 1.79
CA LYS A 151 -5.72 -8.11 0.91
C LYS A 151 -4.30 -8.38 0.42
N SER A 152 -3.57 -7.33 0.07
CA SER A 152 -2.20 -7.40 -0.46
C SER A 152 -1.11 -7.24 0.61
N SER A 153 -1.48 -7.18 1.91
CA SER A 153 -0.51 -6.86 2.98
C SER A 153 0.72 -7.78 3.01
N LEU A 154 0.56 -9.06 2.69
CA LEU A 154 1.66 -10.02 2.72
C LEU A 154 2.46 -10.08 1.41
N GLU A 155 2.05 -9.35 0.40
CA GLU A 155 2.76 -9.27 -0.87
C GLU A 155 3.94 -8.29 -0.77
N PRO A 156 5.06 -8.55 -1.48
CA PRO A 156 6.15 -7.59 -1.62
C PRO A 156 5.66 -6.26 -2.21
N LEU A 157 6.32 -5.17 -1.85
CA LEU A 157 6.06 -3.89 -2.51
C LEU A 157 6.44 -3.96 -4.00
N SER A 158 5.58 -3.42 -4.84
CA SER A 158 5.81 -3.31 -6.27
C SER A 158 5.26 -1.98 -6.79
N GLU A 159 5.77 -1.53 -7.94
CA GLU A 159 5.23 -0.35 -8.60
C GLU A 159 3.75 -0.52 -8.93
N ASP A 160 3.35 -1.71 -9.37
CA ASP A 160 1.95 -2.02 -9.71
C ASP A 160 1.03 -1.87 -8.51
N LEU A 161 1.42 -2.39 -7.34
CA LEU A 161 0.65 -2.26 -6.10
C LEU A 161 0.49 -0.78 -5.70
N ILE A 162 1.56 0.00 -5.78
CA ILE A 162 1.55 1.43 -5.44
C ILE A 162 0.66 2.21 -6.43
N LYS A 163 0.77 1.92 -7.72
CA LYS A 163 -0.06 2.50 -8.77
C LYS A 163 -1.54 2.12 -8.63
N ASP A 164 -1.83 0.89 -8.23
CA ASP A 164 -3.20 0.44 -7.98
C ASP A 164 -3.84 1.17 -6.80
N LEU A 165 -3.12 1.38 -5.70
CA LEU A 165 -3.61 2.21 -4.59
C LEU A 165 -3.97 3.62 -5.06
N HIS A 166 -3.10 4.27 -5.85
CA HIS A 166 -3.40 5.59 -6.40
C HIS A 166 -4.59 5.55 -7.36
N ARG A 167 -4.68 4.51 -8.21
CA ARG A 167 -5.79 4.33 -9.16
C ARG A 167 -7.12 4.20 -8.43
N ILE A 168 -7.17 3.40 -7.37
CA ILE A 168 -8.37 3.26 -6.54
C ILE A 168 -8.72 4.59 -5.88
N LEU A 169 -7.72 5.26 -5.26
CA LEU A 169 -7.93 6.50 -4.51
C LEU A 169 -8.52 7.62 -5.36
N LYS A 170 -7.97 7.85 -6.54
CA LYS A 170 -8.34 8.98 -7.40
C LYS A 170 -9.41 8.66 -8.44
N SER A 171 -9.93 7.43 -8.48
CA SER A 171 -10.97 7.03 -9.43
C SER A 171 -12.25 7.83 -9.24
N GLY A 172 -12.76 8.42 -10.32
CA GLY A 172 -14.05 9.14 -10.35
C GLY A 172 -14.02 10.56 -9.78
N THR A 173 -12.87 11.06 -9.31
CA THR A 173 -12.72 12.46 -8.87
C THR A 173 -12.75 13.44 -10.05
N SER A 174 -12.91 14.72 -9.76
CA SER A 174 -12.84 15.78 -10.79
C SER A 174 -11.48 15.80 -11.48
N ASP A 175 -10.39 15.59 -10.73
CA ASP A 175 -9.03 15.49 -11.26
C ASP A 175 -8.87 14.36 -12.27
N ALA A 176 -9.52 13.22 -12.05
CA ALA A 176 -9.47 12.07 -12.95
C ALA A 176 -10.00 12.35 -14.36
N LYS A 177 -10.71 13.45 -14.55
CA LYS A 177 -11.25 13.89 -15.86
C LYS A 177 -10.26 14.77 -16.63
N LEU A 178 -9.16 15.16 -16.00
CA LEU A 178 -8.14 16.02 -16.62
C LEU A 178 -7.17 15.15 -17.42
N GLU A 179 -6.97 15.46 -18.70
CA GLU A 179 -6.08 14.70 -19.60
C GLU A 179 -4.63 14.59 -19.10
N TRP A 180 -4.18 15.57 -18.34
CA TRP A 180 -2.82 15.60 -17.79
C TRP A 180 -2.69 14.95 -16.42
N PHE A 181 -3.79 14.49 -15.81
CA PHE A 181 -3.81 13.84 -14.53
C PHE A 181 -3.85 12.31 -14.70
N ASN A 182 -2.70 11.67 -14.62
CA ASN A 182 -2.56 10.23 -14.84
C ASN A 182 -3.01 9.42 -13.61
N VAL A 183 -4.26 9.04 -13.54
CA VAL A 183 -4.78 8.19 -12.47
C VAL A 183 -4.15 6.80 -12.52
N GLY A 184 -3.44 6.43 -11.46
CA GLY A 184 -2.74 5.14 -11.37
C GLY A 184 -1.42 5.09 -12.12
N GLU A 185 -0.92 6.23 -12.60
CA GLU A 185 0.39 6.35 -13.24
C GLU A 185 1.18 7.53 -12.65
N TYR A 186 2.48 7.53 -12.86
CA TYR A 186 3.34 8.60 -12.35
C TYR A 186 3.04 9.95 -13.01
N LYS A 187 3.34 11.02 -12.27
CA LYS A 187 3.08 12.39 -12.67
C LYS A 187 3.75 12.76 -13.99
N LEU A 188 3.03 13.56 -14.79
CA LEU A 188 3.56 14.14 -16.04
C LEU A 188 4.08 15.56 -15.85
N ARG A 189 3.68 16.25 -14.79
CA ARG A 189 4.04 17.65 -14.51
C ARG A 189 4.81 17.75 -13.22
N PRO A 190 5.80 18.67 -13.14
CA PRO A 190 6.47 18.97 -11.88
C PRO A 190 5.47 19.44 -10.83
N ASN A 191 5.69 19.04 -9.59
CA ASN A 191 4.94 19.54 -8.43
C ASN A 191 5.89 20.00 -7.33
N VAL A 192 5.34 20.72 -6.36
CA VAL A 192 6.06 21.31 -5.23
C VAL A 192 5.31 20.92 -3.96
N VAL A 193 6.04 20.52 -2.93
CA VAL A 193 5.49 20.15 -1.62
C VAL A 193 6.23 20.94 -0.54
N GLY A 194 5.49 21.63 0.31
CA GLY A 194 6.07 22.44 1.39
C GLY A 194 7.11 23.48 0.93
N GLY A 195 6.97 23.98 -0.31
CA GLY A 195 7.92 24.92 -0.92
C GLY A 195 9.16 24.26 -1.56
N SER A 196 9.32 22.94 -1.45
CA SER A 196 10.43 22.20 -2.04
C SER A 196 10.04 21.51 -3.34
N LYS A 197 10.94 21.47 -4.31
CA LYS A 197 10.75 20.73 -5.57
C LYS A 197 10.87 19.24 -5.29
N THR A 198 9.96 18.47 -5.85
CA THR A 198 9.99 16.99 -5.81
C THR A 198 10.79 16.43 -6.99
N THR A 199 10.93 15.10 -7.05
CA THR A 199 11.60 14.43 -8.19
C THR A 199 10.94 14.84 -9.51
N LYS A 200 11.76 15.13 -10.54
CA LYS A 200 11.25 15.50 -11.88
C LYS A 200 10.47 14.34 -12.50
N PRO A 201 9.41 14.62 -13.28
CA PRO A 201 8.61 13.55 -13.90
C PRO A 201 9.43 12.51 -14.68
N SER A 202 10.48 12.95 -15.42
CA SER A 202 11.38 12.06 -16.16
C SER A 202 12.13 11.06 -15.29
N ASP A 203 12.34 11.38 -14.02
CA ASP A 203 13.23 10.65 -13.13
C ASP A 203 12.44 9.79 -12.12
N VAL A 204 11.11 9.97 -12.04
CA VAL A 204 10.25 9.30 -11.06
C VAL A 204 10.32 7.77 -11.17
N SER A 205 10.23 7.22 -12.37
CA SER A 205 10.23 5.77 -12.56
C SER A 205 11.54 5.13 -12.07
N VAL A 206 12.67 5.75 -12.37
CA VAL A 206 13.98 5.28 -11.90
C VAL A 206 14.11 5.42 -10.40
N ALA A 207 13.64 6.53 -9.82
CA ALA A 207 13.68 6.78 -8.39
C ALA A 207 12.81 5.76 -7.62
N MET A 208 11.59 5.49 -8.10
CA MET A 208 10.68 4.52 -7.49
C MET A 208 11.21 3.08 -7.59
N ALA A 209 11.71 2.67 -8.75
CA ALA A 209 12.32 1.35 -8.91
C ALA A 209 13.52 1.17 -7.97
N SER A 210 14.36 2.21 -7.82
CA SER A 210 15.50 2.21 -6.88
C SER A 210 15.03 2.14 -5.42
N LEU A 211 14.01 2.91 -5.03
CA LEU A 211 13.47 2.92 -3.67
C LEU A 211 12.91 1.54 -3.30
N ILE A 212 12.04 0.98 -4.14
CA ILE A 212 11.43 -0.33 -3.94
C ILE A 212 12.51 -1.42 -3.90
N GLY A 213 13.45 -1.40 -4.85
CA GLY A 213 14.52 -2.38 -4.91
C GLY A 213 15.41 -2.36 -3.67
N LYS A 214 15.78 -1.19 -3.16
CA LYS A 214 16.55 -1.06 -1.92
C LYS A 214 15.77 -1.59 -0.70
N TYR A 215 14.49 -1.28 -0.64
CA TYR A 215 13.63 -1.72 0.46
C TYR A 215 13.46 -3.25 0.46
N GLU A 216 13.03 -3.83 -0.67
CA GLU A 216 12.76 -5.27 -0.79
C GLU A 216 14.01 -6.17 -0.70
N ASN A 217 15.20 -5.62 -0.88
CA ASN A 217 16.46 -6.35 -0.70
C ASN A 217 16.91 -6.46 0.77
N LYS A 218 16.22 -5.82 1.72
CA LYS A 218 16.51 -5.96 3.15
C LYS A 218 16.16 -7.37 3.64
N LYS A 219 16.96 -7.89 4.58
CA LYS A 219 16.71 -9.22 5.19
C LYS A 219 15.83 -9.15 6.42
N THR A 220 15.86 -8.03 7.11
CA THR A 220 15.07 -7.74 8.32
C THR A 220 14.49 -6.35 8.18
N PHE A 221 13.33 -6.14 8.78
CA PHE A 221 12.61 -4.88 8.71
C PHE A 221 12.31 -4.38 10.12
N SER A 222 12.61 -3.12 10.35
CA SER A 222 12.27 -2.39 11.56
C SER A 222 11.18 -1.34 11.27
N PHE A 223 10.63 -0.76 12.32
CA PHE A 223 9.75 0.39 12.18
C PHE A 223 10.44 1.57 11.49
N GLU A 224 11.72 1.82 11.82
CA GLU A 224 12.52 2.87 11.18
C GLU A 224 12.66 2.65 9.66
N ASP A 225 12.86 1.41 9.20
CA ASP A 225 12.94 1.10 7.77
C ASP A 225 11.66 1.46 7.01
N ILE A 226 10.50 1.25 7.64
CA ILE A 226 9.20 1.59 7.07
C ILE A 226 9.04 3.12 7.00
N ILE A 227 9.44 3.84 8.05
CA ILE A 227 9.39 5.30 8.08
C ILE A 227 10.37 5.93 7.09
N GLU A 228 11.57 5.35 6.94
CA GLU A 228 12.54 5.79 5.93
C GLU A 228 12.01 5.58 4.50
N PHE A 229 11.35 4.44 4.23
CA PHE A 229 10.67 4.24 2.95
C PHE A 229 9.58 5.28 2.73
N HIS A 230 8.75 5.51 3.73
CA HIS A 230 7.67 6.50 3.68
C HIS A 230 8.21 7.91 3.40
N TYR A 231 9.25 8.34 4.11
CA TYR A 231 9.92 9.61 3.86
C TYR A 231 10.42 9.74 2.42
N ASN A 232 11.16 8.73 1.93
CA ASN A 232 11.70 8.76 0.57
C ASN A 232 10.59 8.77 -0.50
N PHE A 233 9.47 8.08 -0.24
CA PHE A 233 8.29 8.12 -1.09
C PHE A 233 7.69 9.54 -1.15
N GLU A 234 7.56 10.23 0.00
CA GLU A 234 7.09 11.60 0.08
C GLU A 234 8.02 12.60 -0.64
N ILE A 235 9.35 12.39 -0.59
CA ILE A 235 10.32 13.21 -1.33
C ILE A 235 10.24 12.98 -2.84
N ILE A 236 10.12 11.74 -3.29
CA ILE A 236 9.92 11.43 -4.72
C ILE A 236 8.63 12.05 -5.21
N HIS A 237 7.57 11.94 -4.42
CA HIS A 237 6.24 12.45 -4.72
C HIS A 237 5.76 12.00 -6.09
N PRO A 238 5.60 10.67 -6.31
CA PRO A 238 5.52 10.08 -7.64
C PRO A 238 4.26 10.45 -8.43
N PHE A 239 3.18 10.80 -7.76
CA PHE A 239 1.91 11.12 -8.39
C PHE A 239 1.65 12.62 -8.45
N GLN A 240 0.68 13.03 -9.26
CA GLN A 240 0.32 14.43 -9.38
C GLN A 240 -0.36 14.97 -8.11
N ASP A 241 -1.16 14.13 -7.45
CA ASP A 241 -1.82 14.34 -6.16
C ASP A 241 -2.00 13.00 -5.44
N GLY A 242 -2.43 13.00 -4.17
CA GLY A 242 -2.73 11.79 -3.40
C GLY A 242 -1.52 11.06 -2.83
N ASN A 243 -0.32 11.61 -2.94
CA ASN A 243 0.91 10.95 -2.48
C ASN A 243 0.89 10.68 -0.98
N GLY A 244 0.56 11.66 -0.15
CA GLY A 244 0.51 11.49 1.30
C GLY A 244 -0.43 10.36 1.72
N ARG A 245 -1.62 10.27 1.13
CA ARG A 245 -2.59 9.18 1.40
C ARG A 245 -2.05 7.81 0.99
N VAL A 246 -1.49 7.71 -0.22
CA VAL A 246 -0.87 6.46 -0.72
C VAL A 246 0.33 6.09 0.14
N GLY A 247 1.20 7.03 0.48
CA GLY A 247 2.38 6.81 1.34
C GLY A 247 2.00 6.27 2.71
N ARG A 248 0.97 6.83 3.37
CA ARG A 248 0.47 6.33 4.66
C ARG A 248 -0.18 4.95 4.56
N LEU A 249 -0.90 4.66 3.47
CA LEU A 249 -1.45 3.32 3.21
C LEU A 249 -0.34 2.28 3.01
N ILE A 250 0.72 2.62 2.27
CA ILE A 250 1.90 1.76 2.09
C ILE A 250 2.58 1.49 3.44
N ALA A 251 2.81 2.53 4.25
CA ALA A 251 3.42 2.38 5.56
C ALA A 251 2.60 1.47 6.48
N PHE A 252 1.27 1.63 6.49
CA PHE A 252 0.36 0.76 7.24
C PHE A 252 0.44 -0.70 6.73
N LYS A 253 0.43 -0.90 5.42
CA LYS A 253 0.57 -2.21 4.77
C LYS A 253 1.87 -2.90 5.18
N GLU A 254 2.99 -2.19 5.15
CA GLU A 254 4.30 -2.77 5.50
C GLU A 254 4.39 -3.07 7.00
N CYS A 255 3.77 -2.26 7.87
CA CYS A 255 3.63 -2.61 9.27
C CYS A 255 2.89 -3.95 9.45
N LEU A 256 1.77 -4.16 8.75
CA LEU A 256 1.05 -5.45 8.80
C LEU A 256 1.90 -6.61 8.26
N ARG A 257 2.62 -6.38 7.15
CA ARG A 257 3.49 -7.38 6.53
C ARG A 257 4.55 -7.90 7.48
N HIS A 258 5.17 -7.00 8.23
CA HIS A 258 6.29 -7.32 9.10
C HIS A 258 5.90 -7.51 10.57
N GLY A 259 4.61 -7.58 10.87
CA GLY A 259 4.12 -7.81 12.23
C GLY A 259 4.36 -6.65 13.19
N ILE A 260 4.60 -5.46 12.65
CA ILE A 260 4.80 -4.22 13.39
C ILE A 260 3.45 -3.54 13.60
N VAL A 261 3.19 -2.94 14.76
CA VAL A 261 1.98 -2.17 15.00
C VAL A 261 1.95 -0.96 14.06
N PRO A 262 0.88 -0.74 13.29
CA PRO A 262 0.77 0.43 12.43
C PRO A 262 0.64 1.75 13.21
N PHE A 263 0.81 2.85 12.53
CA PHE A 263 0.59 4.18 13.08
C PHE A 263 -0.49 4.95 12.30
N THR A 264 -1.09 5.93 12.96
CA THR A 264 -2.02 6.87 12.34
C THR A 264 -1.60 8.30 12.71
N ILE A 265 -1.69 9.20 11.75
CA ILE A 265 -1.43 10.62 11.98
C ILE A 265 -2.77 11.34 12.04
N ASP A 266 -3.09 11.94 13.17
CA ASP A 266 -4.27 12.76 13.37
C ASP A 266 -3.91 14.25 13.44
N GLU A 267 -4.91 15.11 13.53
CA GLU A 267 -4.73 16.57 13.57
C GLU A 267 -3.82 17.02 14.73
N SER A 268 -3.82 16.31 15.88
CA SER A 268 -3.03 16.70 17.06
C SER A 268 -1.52 16.57 16.84
N ILE A 269 -1.09 15.68 15.94
CA ILE A 269 0.33 15.42 15.63
C ILE A 269 0.72 15.80 14.19
N LYS A 270 -0.21 16.30 13.39
CA LYS A 270 -0.01 16.69 11.98
C LYS A 270 1.16 17.65 11.79
N LEU A 271 1.26 18.70 12.60
CA LEU A 271 2.33 19.68 12.48
C LEU A 271 3.71 19.07 12.77
N PHE A 272 3.79 18.16 13.75
CA PHE A 272 5.02 17.43 14.05
C PHE A 272 5.40 16.48 12.92
N TYR A 273 4.41 15.83 12.31
CA TYR A 273 4.61 14.97 11.15
C TYR A 273 5.21 15.74 9.96
N TYR A 274 4.66 16.88 9.60
CA TYR A 274 5.21 17.71 8.53
C TYR A 274 6.59 18.27 8.87
N ARG A 275 6.82 18.66 10.14
CA ARG A 275 8.15 19.03 10.60
C ARG A 275 9.13 17.86 10.46
N GLY A 276 8.73 16.66 10.86
CA GLY A 276 9.55 15.47 10.77
C GLY A 276 9.93 15.14 9.33
N LEU A 277 8.99 15.25 8.37
CA LEU A 277 9.28 15.09 6.94
C LEU A 277 10.28 16.16 6.45
N LYS A 278 10.13 17.41 6.88
CA LYS A 278 11.00 18.50 6.45
C LYS A 278 12.42 18.38 7.01
N GLU A 279 12.55 17.96 8.24
CA GLU A 279 13.83 17.94 8.96
C GLU A 279 14.52 16.56 8.93
N TRP A 280 14.02 15.59 8.19
CA TRP A 280 14.54 14.21 8.19
C TRP A 280 16.03 14.10 7.94
N GLU A 281 16.57 14.85 6.99
CA GLU A 281 18.01 14.81 6.67
C GLU A 281 18.88 15.37 7.80
N ASN A 282 18.30 16.22 8.66
CA ASN A 282 19.00 16.83 9.79
C ASN A 282 18.78 16.02 11.08
N GLU A 283 17.53 15.61 11.33
CA GLU A 283 17.11 14.95 12.57
C GLU A 283 15.95 13.98 12.30
N LYS A 284 16.27 12.73 12.04
CA LYS A 284 15.28 11.65 11.79
C LYS A 284 14.34 11.42 12.97
N GLY A 285 14.79 11.70 14.19
CA GLY A 285 14.03 11.50 15.42
C GLY A 285 12.68 12.19 15.40
N PHE A 286 12.56 13.36 14.81
CA PHE A 286 11.28 14.09 14.78
C PHE A 286 10.16 13.32 14.07
N LEU A 287 10.45 12.70 12.93
CA LEU A 287 9.44 11.89 12.23
C LEU A 287 9.20 10.57 12.94
N LEU A 288 10.26 9.90 13.38
CA LEU A 288 10.18 8.63 14.09
C LEU A 288 9.34 8.74 15.37
N GLU A 289 9.61 9.73 16.23
CA GLU A 289 8.87 9.94 17.47
C GLU A 289 7.41 10.31 17.21
N THR A 290 7.15 11.11 16.17
CA THR A 290 5.78 11.43 15.77
C THR A 290 5.02 10.18 15.32
N CYS A 291 5.64 9.34 14.49
CA CYS A 291 5.03 8.09 14.04
C CYS A 291 4.88 7.07 15.19
N LEU A 292 5.82 7.01 16.15
CA LEU A 292 5.68 6.22 17.37
C LEU A 292 4.50 6.71 18.23
N THR A 293 4.32 8.02 18.34
CA THR A 293 3.12 8.60 19.01
C THR A 293 1.84 8.16 18.31
N GLY A 294 1.83 8.15 16.98
CA GLY A 294 0.71 7.64 16.19
C GLY A 294 0.49 6.13 16.36
N GLN A 295 1.57 5.36 16.52
CA GLN A 295 1.54 3.93 16.83
C GLN A 295 0.91 3.67 18.21
N ASP A 296 1.27 4.46 19.23
CA ASP A 296 0.69 4.33 20.57
C ASP A 296 -0.82 4.62 20.60
N LYS A 297 -1.29 5.51 19.72
CA LYS A 297 -2.74 5.71 19.55
C LYS A 297 -3.40 4.47 18.92
N TYR A 298 -2.76 3.83 17.97
CA TYR A 298 -3.28 2.61 17.36
C TYR A 298 -3.22 1.41 18.32
N LYS A 299 -2.20 1.32 19.18
CA LYS A 299 -2.14 0.32 20.27
C LYS A 299 -3.34 0.41 21.20
N LYS A 300 -3.77 1.64 21.58
CA LYS A 300 -5.00 1.83 22.39
C LYS A 300 -6.24 1.26 21.69
N LEU A 301 -6.31 1.37 20.35
CA LEU A 301 -7.39 0.71 19.61
C LEU A 301 -7.27 -0.81 19.68
N MET A 302 -6.05 -1.36 19.54
CA MET A 302 -5.80 -2.80 19.66
C MET A 302 -6.16 -3.32 21.08
N ASP A 303 -5.83 -2.56 22.12
CA ASP A 303 -6.17 -2.89 23.52
C ASP A 303 -7.69 -2.98 23.72
N LEU A 304 -8.45 -2.05 23.10
CA LEU A 304 -9.92 -2.07 23.15
C LEU A 304 -10.51 -3.37 22.57
N PHE A 305 -9.85 -3.96 21.58
CA PHE A 305 -10.24 -5.21 20.92
C PHE A 305 -9.45 -6.43 21.40
N GLU A 306 -8.72 -6.32 22.51
CA GLU A 306 -7.94 -7.39 23.14
C GLU A 306 -6.96 -8.08 22.17
N ILE A 307 -6.32 -7.30 21.30
CA ILE A 307 -5.32 -7.78 20.34
C ILE A 307 -3.92 -7.54 20.89
N ASN A 308 -3.23 -8.61 21.23
CA ASN A 308 -1.85 -8.55 21.69
C ASN A 308 -0.88 -8.16 20.56
N TYR A 309 0.11 -7.32 20.91
CA TYR A 309 1.13 -6.80 19.99
C TYR A 309 2.55 -6.89 20.58
N SER A 310 2.80 -7.94 21.36
CA SER A 310 4.13 -8.24 21.91
C SER A 310 5.07 -8.81 20.84
#